data_d7e2c2b95c8736b13245c10a5870c615
#
_entry.id   d7e2c2b95c8736b13245c10a5870c615
#
_cell.length_a   1.000
_cell.length_b   1.000
_cell.length_c   1.000
_cell.angle_alpha   90.00
_cell.angle_beta   90.00
_cell.angle_gamma   90.00
#
_symmetry.space_group_name_H-M   'P 1'
#
loop_
_entity.id
_entity.type
_entity.pdbx_description
1 polymer ?
#
loop_
_entity_poly.entity_id
_entity_poly.type
_entity_poly.pdbx_seq_one_letter_code
_entity_poly.pdbx_strand_id
1 'polypeptide(L)'
;MAEYVYNAVQRVQPNQNVLLQGSIPCNKGYVYHRDGSGILTLRGIVNNVNGCFARYQVTLNGNIAVPSDGTVGPIAIALSINGEPIQTSRAIVTPAAVATDPPTTENFFNVTSTAIITVPRGCCLSVAVENVSEGATAADPAPVILVQNANLVVDRIA
;
A
#
# COMPACT_ATOMS: atom_id res chain seq x y z
N MET A 1 11.53 1.04 13.83
CA MET A 1 11.33 1.18 12.36
C MET A 1 11.46 -0.19 11.72
N ALA A 2 10.63 -0.49 10.79
CA ALA A 2 10.71 -1.65 9.91
C ALA A 2 10.46 -1.19 8.46
N GLU A 3 11.04 -1.87 7.50
CA GLU A 3 10.89 -1.56 6.08
C GLU A 3 10.60 -2.84 5.31
N TYR A 4 9.66 -2.76 4.39
CA TYR A 4 9.21 -3.88 3.55
C TYR A 4 9.21 -3.42 2.10
N VAL A 5 9.81 -4.20 1.21
CA VAL A 5 10.05 -3.81 -0.17
C VAL A 5 9.69 -4.90 -1.17
N TYR A 6 9.34 -4.48 -2.38
CA TYR A 6 9.24 -5.32 -3.55
C TYR A 6 9.69 -4.53 -4.79
N ASN A 7 10.87 -4.84 -5.31
CA ASN A 7 11.49 -4.03 -6.36
C ASN A 7 11.02 -4.35 -7.78
N ALA A 8 10.53 -5.57 -8.01
CA ALA A 8 10.06 -5.97 -9.33
C ALA A 8 8.68 -5.36 -9.65
N VAL A 9 8.35 -5.29 -10.93
CA VAL A 9 7.01 -4.93 -11.36
C VAL A 9 6.03 -6.04 -10.99
N GLN A 10 4.94 -5.69 -10.35
CA GLN A 10 3.84 -6.59 -10.03
C GLN A 10 2.51 -6.05 -10.54
N ARG A 11 1.66 -6.96 -10.96
CA ARG A 11 0.30 -6.67 -11.42
C ARG A 11 -0.66 -6.82 -10.24
N VAL A 12 -1.38 -5.76 -9.92
CA VAL A 12 -2.28 -5.72 -8.76
C VAL A 12 -3.70 -5.50 -9.24
N GLN A 13 -4.56 -6.47 -8.98
CA GLN A 13 -5.97 -6.41 -9.32
C GLN A 13 -6.71 -5.39 -8.42
N PRO A 14 -7.87 -4.86 -8.84
CA PRO A 14 -8.70 -4.04 -7.98
C PRO A 14 -9.01 -4.71 -6.64
N ASN A 15 -8.91 -3.97 -5.56
CA ASN A 15 -9.13 -4.43 -4.18
C ASN A 15 -8.16 -5.54 -3.73
N GLN A 16 -7.04 -5.69 -4.41
CA GLN A 16 -5.96 -6.58 -3.97
C GLN A 16 -4.78 -5.81 -3.39
N ASN A 17 -4.04 -6.51 -2.54
CA ASN A 17 -2.88 -5.94 -1.88
C ASN A 17 -1.63 -6.02 -2.76
N VAL A 18 -0.81 -4.98 -2.64
CA VAL A 18 0.57 -4.98 -3.13
C VAL A 18 1.40 -5.98 -2.31
N LEU A 19 2.08 -6.89 -2.96
CA LEU A 19 2.95 -7.87 -2.29
C LEU A 19 4.27 -7.22 -1.86
N LEU A 20 4.80 -7.68 -0.74
CA LEU A 20 6.09 -7.26 -0.19
C LEU A 20 6.93 -8.51 0.10
N GLN A 21 8.19 -8.55 -0.34
CA GLN A 21 9.04 -9.73 -0.22
C GLN A 21 10.27 -9.51 0.65
N GLY A 22 10.94 -8.38 0.49
CA GLY A 22 12.10 -8.06 1.30
C GLY A 22 11.69 -7.38 2.59
N SER A 23 12.38 -7.66 3.69
CA SER A 23 12.11 -6.99 4.94
C SER A 23 13.38 -6.62 5.71
N ILE A 24 13.37 -5.41 6.25
CA ILE A 24 14.24 -5.05 7.37
C ILE A 24 13.37 -5.13 8.62
N PRO A 25 13.45 -6.22 9.39
CA PRO A 25 12.52 -6.47 10.47
C PRO A 25 12.72 -5.50 11.63
N CYS A 26 11.64 -5.22 12.34
CA CYS A 26 11.71 -4.53 13.62
C CYS A 26 12.23 -5.47 14.70
N ASN A 27 13.39 -5.16 15.28
CA ASN A 27 14.04 -5.99 16.32
C ASN A 27 13.22 -6.19 17.59
N LYS A 28 12.12 -5.47 17.78
CA LYS A 28 11.28 -5.50 18.98
C LYS A 28 9.96 -6.25 18.81
N GLY A 29 9.71 -6.88 17.65
CA GLY A 29 8.52 -7.69 17.41
C GLY A 29 7.18 -6.93 17.41
N TYR A 30 7.19 -5.61 17.21
CA TYR A 30 5.96 -4.80 17.15
C TYR A 30 5.24 -4.90 15.82
N VAL A 31 5.97 -5.23 14.77
CA VAL A 31 5.46 -5.43 13.42
C VAL A 31 5.80 -6.84 12.98
N TYR A 32 4.82 -7.56 12.52
CA TYR A 32 5.00 -8.89 11.94
C TYR A 32 4.61 -8.86 10.46
N HIS A 33 5.44 -9.44 9.62
CA HIS A 33 5.20 -9.62 8.19
C HIS A 33 5.59 -11.04 7.78
N ARG A 34 4.78 -11.64 6.93
CA ARG A 34 5.10 -12.90 6.26
C ARG A 34 5.59 -12.58 4.86
N ASP A 35 6.79 -13.02 4.52
CA ASP A 35 7.37 -12.81 3.19
C ASP A 35 6.45 -13.30 2.07
N GLY A 36 6.31 -12.51 1.03
CA GLY A 36 5.39 -12.76 -0.09
C GLY A 36 3.93 -12.43 0.21
N SER A 37 3.62 -11.92 1.39
CA SER A 37 2.30 -11.39 1.74
C SER A 37 2.25 -9.88 1.54
N GLY A 38 1.08 -9.34 1.18
CA GLY A 38 0.82 -7.90 1.20
C GLY A 38 0.36 -7.38 2.56
N ILE A 39 0.35 -8.22 3.61
CA ILE A 39 -0.27 -7.88 4.89
C ILE A 39 0.78 -7.83 5.99
N LEU A 40 0.82 -6.71 6.72
CA LEU A 40 1.58 -6.53 7.94
C LEU A 40 0.63 -6.55 9.15
N THR A 41 1.11 -7.07 10.26
CA THR A 41 0.38 -7.01 11.53
C THR A 41 1.09 -6.04 12.48
N LEU A 42 0.39 -4.98 12.88
CA LEU A 42 0.84 -4.04 13.92
C LEU A 42 0.29 -4.48 15.28
N ARG A 43 1.17 -4.54 16.27
CA ARG A 43 0.80 -4.96 17.62
C ARG A 43 0.64 -3.76 18.55
N GLY A 44 -0.40 -3.79 19.37
CA GLY A 44 -0.60 -2.87 20.48
C GLY A 44 0.36 -3.11 21.64
N ILE A 45 0.21 -2.34 22.69
CA ILE A 45 1.00 -2.49 23.92
C ILE A 45 0.50 -3.71 24.70
N VAL A 46 1.42 -4.59 25.11
CA VAL A 46 1.09 -5.81 25.87
C VAL A 46 1.48 -5.67 27.35
N ASN A 47 2.64 -5.09 27.64
CA ASN A 47 3.28 -5.15 28.96
C ASN A 47 3.33 -3.83 29.75
N ASN A 48 2.68 -2.77 29.24
CA ASN A 48 2.66 -1.49 29.95
C ASN A 48 1.26 -1.23 30.53
N VAL A 49 1.14 -1.26 31.84
CA VAL A 49 -0.14 -1.06 32.55
C VAL A 49 -0.72 0.36 32.37
N ASN A 50 0.12 1.34 32.06
CA ASN A 50 -0.27 2.73 31.91
C ASN A 50 -0.52 3.15 30.45
N GLY A 51 -0.20 2.30 29.48
CA GLY A 51 -0.39 2.58 28.07
C GLY A 51 -1.72 2.05 27.54
N CYS A 52 -2.51 2.91 26.92
CA CYS A 52 -3.81 2.53 26.32
C CYS A 52 -3.70 2.12 24.86
N PHE A 53 -2.68 2.56 24.14
CA PHE A 53 -2.50 2.32 22.71
C PHE A 53 -1.03 2.44 22.29
N ALA A 54 -0.72 1.87 21.12
CA ALA A 54 0.50 2.14 20.38
C ALA A 54 0.17 2.96 19.13
N ARG A 55 1.04 3.88 18.73
CA ARG A 55 0.91 4.63 17.49
C ARG A 55 2.03 4.28 16.53
N TYR A 56 1.65 4.11 15.28
CA TYR A 56 2.55 3.82 14.18
C TYR A 56 2.40 4.87 13.10
N GLN A 57 3.52 5.36 12.61
CA GLN A 57 3.57 6.06 11.34
C GLN A 57 3.86 5.04 10.26
N VAL A 58 2.99 4.95 9.26
CA VAL A 58 3.14 4.05 8.11
C VAL A 58 3.23 4.89 6.86
N THR A 59 4.32 4.76 6.14
CA THR A 59 4.58 5.48 4.89
C THR A 59 4.70 4.48 3.76
N LEU A 60 3.83 4.59 2.76
CA LEU A 60 3.95 3.88 1.51
C LEU A 60 4.67 4.76 0.48
N ASN A 61 5.46 4.12 -0.36
CA ASN A 61 6.07 4.72 -1.54
C ASN A 61 6.13 3.67 -2.64
N GLY A 62 5.91 4.07 -3.88
CA GLY A 62 6.01 3.17 -5.02
C GLY A 62 5.78 3.91 -6.33
N ASN A 63 6.06 3.21 -7.41
CA ASN A 63 5.77 3.69 -8.75
C ASN A 63 4.58 2.90 -9.30
N ILE A 64 3.55 3.60 -9.76
CA ILE A 64 2.34 3.00 -10.31
C ILE A 64 2.13 3.38 -11.76
N ALA A 65 1.60 2.45 -12.53
CA ALA A 65 1.32 2.63 -13.96
C ALA A 65 0.05 1.87 -14.37
N VAL A 66 -0.53 2.31 -15.48
CA VAL A 66 -1.54 1.53 -16.19
C VAL A 66 -0.81 0.51 -17.06
N PRO A 67 -1.17 -0.80 -17.04
CA PRO A 67 -0.59 -1.78 -17.95
C PRO A 67 -0.93 -1.45 -19.41
N SER A 68 -0.09 -1.89 -20.33
CA SER A 68 -0.25 -1.64 -21.78
C SER A 68 -1.58 -2.16 -22.36
N ASP A 69 -2.14 -3.20 -21.76
CA ASP A 69 -3.44 -3.79 -22.09
C ASP A 69 -4.59 -3.22 -21.24
N GLY A 70 -4.31 -2.21 -20.42
CA GLY A 70 -5.28 -1.59 -19.51
C GLY A 70 -6.01 -0.40 -20.11
N THR A 71 -7.12 -0.02 -19.50
CA THR A 71 -7.86 1.19 -19.86
C THR A 71 -7.23 2.39 -19.15
N VAL A 72 -6.92 3.44 -19.91
CA VAL A 72 -6.38 4.68 -19.35
C VAL A 72 -7.44 5.37 -18.51
N GLY A 73 -7.09 5.72 -17.29
CA GLY A 73 -7.97 6.39 -16.35
C GLY A 73 -7.25 6.66 -15.03
N PRO A 74 -7.93 7.25 -14.05
CA PRO A 74 -7.36 7.46 -12.74
C PRO A 74 -7.00 6.13 -12.08
N ILE A 75 -5.79 6.04 -11.55
CA ILE A 75 -5.32 4.90 -10.76
C ILE A 75 -4.93 5.36 -9.37
N ALA A 76 -5.11 4.51 -8.37
CA ALA A 76 -4.86 4.87 -6.98
C ALA A 76 -4.44 3.66 -6.14
N ILE A 77 -3.55 3.92 -5.20
CA ILE A 77 -3.26 3.01 -4.09
C ILE A 77 -3.55 3.71 -2.76
N ALA A 78 -3.85 2.95 -1.75
CA ALA A 78 -4.07 3.45 -0.39
C ALA A 78 -3.56 2.46 0.65
N LEU A 79 -3.28 2.96 1.85
CA LEU A 79 -3.16 2.11 3.02
C LEU A 79 -4.54 1.59 3.43
N SER A 80 -4.63 0.32 3.82
CA SER A 80 -5.84 -0.27 4.38
C SER A 80 -5.59 -0.82 5.77
N ILE A 81 -6.61 -0.77 6.63
CA ILE A 81 -6.62 -1.37 7.97
C ILE A 81 -7.71 -2.43 8.00
N ASN A 82 -7.35 -3.67 8.30
CA ASN A 82 -8.26 -4.82 8.33
C ASN A 82 -9.10 -4.96 7.04
N GLY A 83 -8.51 -4.62 5.89
CA GLY A 83 -9.17 -4.65 4.58
C GLY A 83 -10.02 -3.42 4.24
N GLU A 84 -10.05 -2.40 5.11
CA GLU A 84 -10.77 -1.16 4.84
C GLU A 84 -9.77 -0.06 4.45
N PRO A 85 -9.86 0.51 3.24
CA PRO A 85 -8.97 1.57 2.80
C PRO A 85 -9.10 2.85 3.61
N ILE A 86 -7.97 3.41 4.01
CA ILE A 86 -7.92 4.74 4.64
C ILE A 86 -8.02 5.79 3.54
N GLN A 87 -9.17 6.44 3.41
CA GLN A 87 -9.43 7.39 2.31
C GLN A 87 -8.44 8.56 2.27
N THR A 88 -7.98 9.02 3.42
CA THR A 88 -6.99 10.12 3.51
C THR A 88 -5.57 9.69 3.10
N SER A 89 -5.32 8.39 2.93
CA SER A 89 -4.04 7.85 2.44
C SER A 89 -4.04 7.56 0.94
N ARG A 90 -5.14 7.83 0.22
CA ARG A 90 -5.19 7.60 -1.23
C ARG A 90 -4.17 8.46 -1.96
N ALA A 91 -3.32 7.82 -2.74
CA ALA A 91 -2.42 8.44 -3.69
C ALA A 91 -2.96 8.19 -5.10
N ILE A 92 -3.44 9.24 -5.75
CA ILE A 92 -4.16 9.16 -7.04
C ILE A 92 -3.30 9.78 -8.12
N VAL A 93 -3.22 9.09 -9.26
CA VAL A 93 -2.60 9.60 -10.49
C VAL A 93 -3.59 9.43 -11.64
N THR A 94 -3.67 10.44 -12.48
CA THR A 94 -4.42 10.37 -13.75
C THR A 94 -3.43 10.40 -14.90
N PRO A 95 -3.02 9.23 -15.43
CA PRO A 95 -2.12 9.16 -16.57
C PRO A 95 -2.75 9.81 -17.79
N ALA A 96 -1.94 10.47 -18.61
CA ALA A 96 -2.38 10.92 -19.94
C ALA A 96 -2.66 9.69 -20.82
N ALA A 97 -3.59 9.84 -21.77
CA ALA A 97 -3.81 8.83 -22.79
C ALA A 97 -2.49 8.59 -23.54
N VAL A 98 -2.04 7.34 -23.58
CA VAL A 98 -0.86 6.96 -24.35
C VAL A 98 -1.23 7.04 -25.83
N ALA A 99 -0.42 7.72 -26.64
CA ALA A 99 -0.59 7.72 -28.08
C ALA A 99 -0.57 6.27 -28.62
N THR A 100 -1.55 5.92 -29.40
CA THR A 100 -1.92 4.54 -29.71
C THR A 100 -1.09 3.86 -30.79
N ASP A 101 0.16 4.27 -31.07
CA ASP A 101 0.94 3.55 -32.09
C ASP A 101 2.46 3.71 -31.93
N PRO A 102 3.16 2.67 -31.57
CA PRO A 102 2.84 1.62 -30.57
C PRO A 102 3.06 2.16 -29.16
N PRO A 103 2.29 1.75 -28.16
CA PRO A 103 2.58 2.11 -26.78
C PRO A 103 3.84 1.36 -26.35
N THR A 104 4.98 2.00 -26.45
CA THR A 104 6.28 1.34 -26.28
C THR A 104 6.75 1.34 -24.84
N THR A 105 6.13 2.12 -23.96
CA THR A 105 6.53 2.18 -22.52
C THR A 105 5.34 2.52 -21.65
N GLU A 106 5.19 1.71 -20.60
CA GLU A 106 4.31 2.01 -19.49
C GLU A 106 4.90 3.18 -18.70
N ASN A 107 4.10 4.22 -18.48
CA ASN A 107 4.54 5.39 -17.73
C ASN A 107 4.29 5.19 -16.25
N PHE A 108 5.37 5.10 -15.47
CA PHE A 108 5.31 4.99 -14.03
C PHE A 108 5.33 6.38 -13.37
N PHE A 109 4.46 6.54 -12.37
CA PHE A 109 4.37 7.74 -11.55
C PHE A 109 4.70 7.37 -10.11
N ASN A 110 5.62 8.11 -9.50
CA ASN A 110 5.93 7.93 -8.08
C ASN A 110 4.79 8.48 -7.23
N VAL A 111 4.34 7.67 -6.28
CA VAL A 111 3.31 8.03 -5.30
C VAL A 111 3.80 7.73 -3.90
N THR A 112 3.46 8.62 -2.99
CA THR A 112 3.81 8.50 -1.57
C THR A 112 2.61 8.93 -0.73
N SER A 113 2.36 8.17 0.34
CA SER A 113 1.34 8.54 1.32
C SER A 113 1.75 8.09 2.72
N THR A 114 1.31 8.82 3.73
CA THR A 114 1.61 8.52 5.13
C THR A 114 0.33 8.57 5.95
N ALA A 115 0.18 7.59 6.85
CA ALA A 115 -0.90 7.57 7.82
C ALA A 115 -0.38 7.30 9.23
N ILE A 116 -1.08 7.84 10.24
CA ILE A 116 -0.87 7.51 11.65
C ILE A 116 -1.94 6.50 12.06
N ILE A 117 -1.50 5.31 12.47
CA ILE A 117 -2.39 4.22 12.86
C ILE A 117 -2.28 4.00 14.37
N THR A 118 -3.42 4.02 15.06
CA THR A 118 -3.50 3.77 16.50
C THR A 118 -3.98 2.35 16.74
N VAL A 119 -3.17 1.56 17.44
CA VAL A 119 -3.47 0.18 17.79
C VAL A 119 -3.81 0.10 19.27
N PRO A 120 -5.03 -0.28 19.64
CA PRO A 120 -5.42 -0.41 21.04
C PRO A 120 -4.58 -1.44 21.79
N ARG A 121 -4.49 -1.28 23.11
CA ARG A 121 -3.79 -2.21 23.98
C ARG A 121 -4.36 -3.64 23.85
N GLY A 122 -3.47 -4.62 23.79
CA GLY A 122 -3.84 -6.03 23.66
C GLY A 122 -4.45 -6.43 22.32
N CYS A 123 -4.46 -5.49 21.33
CA CYS A 123 -5.02 -5.69 20.01
C CYS A 123 -3.93 -5.79 18.94
N CYS A 124 -4.32 -6.29 17.78
CA CYS A 124 -3.51 -6.26 16.56
C CYS A 124 -4.37 -5.69 15.43
N LEU A 125 -3.75 -4.94 14.52
CA LEU A 125 -4.38 -4.49 13.28
C LEU A 125 -3.56 -5.00 12.10
N SER A 126 -4.25 -5.48 11.07
CA SER A 126 -3.61 -5.76 9.79
C SER A 126 -3.56 -4.49 8.95
N VAL A 127 -2.42 -4.26 8.30
CA VAL A 127 -2.19 -3.13 7.40
C VAL A 127 -1.67 -3.65 6.08
N ALA A 128 -2.17 -3.10 4.99
CA ALA A 128 -1.74 -3.42 3.65
C ALA A 128 -1.71 -2.17 2.78
N VAL A 129 -1.09 -2.27 1.60
CA VAL A 129 -1.24 -1.31 0.50
C VAL A 129 -2.15 -1.95 -0.52
N GLU A 130 -3.22 -1.29 -0.88
CA GLU A 130 -4.30 -1.85 -1.71
C GLU A 130 -4.50 -1.02 -2.98
N ASN A 131 -4.79 -1.69 -4.10
CA ASN A 131 -5.26 -1.03 -5.31
C ASN A 131 -6.72 -0.59 -5.10
N VAL A 132 -6.90 0.71 -4.91
CA VAL A 132 -8.20 1.35 -4.70
C VAL A 132 -8.65 2.17 -5.91
N SER A 133 -8.15 1.83 -7.09
CA SER A 133 -8.54 2.47 -8.33
C SER A 133 -10.03 2.23 -8.60
N GLU A 134 -10.66 3.24 -9.13
CA GLU A 134 -12.08 3.19 -9.53
C GLU A 134 -12.15 3.28 -11.06
N GLY A 135 -13.19 2.73 -11.67
CA GLY A 135 -13.45 2.91 -13.10
C GLY A 135 -13.64 4.39 -13.45
N ALA A 136 -13.35 4.77 -14.68
CA ALA A 136 -13.52 6.14 -15.16
C ALA A 136 -14.98 6.63 -15.04
N THR A 137 -15.91 5.69 -15.14
CA THR A 137 -17.34 5.89 -14.86
C THR A 137 -17.84 4.76 -13.96
N ALA A 138 -19.02 4.92 -13.38
CA ALA A 138 -19.65 3.87 -12.54
C ALA A 138 -19.94 2.56 -13.33
N ALA A 139 -19.96 2.61 -14.66
CA ALA A 139 -20.16 1.44 -15.52
C ALA A 139 -18.86 0.75 -15.92
N ASP A 140 -17.71 1.41 -15.74
CA ASP A 140 -16.41 0.86 -16.11
C ASP A 140 -15.83 0.01 -14.97
N PRO A 141 -15.19 -1.12 -15.29
CA PRO A 141 -14.52 -1.91 -14.27
C PRO A 141 -13.34 -1.14 -13.67
N ALA A 142 -13.10 -1.34 -12.39
CA ALA A 142 -11.91 -0.80 -11.74
C ALA A 142 -10.64 -1.34 -12.40
N PRO A 143 -9.63 -0.50 -12.69
CA PRO A 143 -8.47 -0.90 -13.46
C PRO A 143 -7.49 -1.75 -12.62
N VAL A 144 -6.84 -2.68 -13.32
CA VAL A 144 -5.60 -3.33 -12.86
C VAL A 144 -4.48 -2.30 -12.94
N ILE A 145 -3.57 -2.31 -12.00
CA ILE A 145 -2.39 -1.45 -12.00
C ILE A 145 -1.10 -2.25 -11.99
N LEU A 146 -0.03 -1.66 -12.47
CA LEU A 146 1.34 -2.11 -12.23
C LEU A 146 1.92 -1.32 -11.06
N VAL A 147 2.62 -2.02 -10.18
CA VAL A 147 3.37 -1.40 -9.07
C VAL A 147 4.82 -1.86 -9.16
N GLN A 148 5.74 -0.90 -9.11
CA GLN A 148 7.18 -1.14 -9.14
C GLN A 148 7.85 -0.41 -7.97
N ASN A 149 8.91 -1.01 -7.43
CA ASN A 149 9.66 -0.44 -6.30
C ASN A 149 8.75 -0.08 -5.12
N ALA A 150 7.84 -0.99 -4.78
CA ALA A 150 6.98 -0.83 -3.62
C ALA A 150 7.82 -0.81 -2.34
N ASN A 151 7.58 0.17 -1.50
CA ASN A 151 8.25 0.34 -0.22
C ASN A 151 7.21 0.73 0.84
N LEU A 152 7.23 0.04 1.97
CA LEU A 152 6.38 0.35 3.12
C LEU A 152 7.25 0.47 4.37
N VAL A 153 7.37 1.68 4.87
CA VAL A 153 8.11 1.98 6.09
C VAL A 153 7.13 2.08 7.26
N VAL A 154 7.42 1.39 8.32
CA VAL A 154 6.62 1.39 9.56
C VAL A 154 7.49 1.82 10.72
N ASP A 155 7.13 2.91 11.36
CA ASP A 155 7.79 3.40 12.57
C ASP A 155 6.81 3.50 13.73
N ARG A 156 7.21 2.98 14.89
CA ARG A 156 6.44 3.14 16.10
C ARG A 156 6.81 4.44 16.78
N ILE A 157 5.87 5.36 16.86
CA ILE A 157 6.09 6.73 17.38
C ILE A 157 5.56 6.94 18.81
N ALA A 158 4.73 6.02 19.32
CA ALA A 158 4.25 6.03 20.70
C ALA A 158 3.82 4.62 21.15
#